data_2f2560509e081eaa7d8a9b43eaa3dc2e
#
_entry.id   2f2560509e081eaa7d8a9b43eaa3dc2e
#
_cell.length_a   1.000
_cell.length_b   1.000
_cell.length_c   1.000
_cell.angle_alpha   90.00
_cell.angle_beta   90.00
_cell.angle_gamma   90.00
#
_symmetry.space_group_name_H-M   'P 1'
#
loop_
_entity.id
_entity.type
_entity.pdbx_description
1 polymer ?
#
loop_
_entity_poly.entity_id
_entity_poly.type
_entity_poly.pdbx_seq_one_letter_code
_entity_poly.pdbx_strand_id
1 'polypeptide(L)'
;MNDVQFLVESGIGRITLNRPRALNSLNHGMVLAMLDHLEAWRADPGVRAVLIDGAGDRGLCAGGDIRAIYEDARAGGTASLRFWADEYRLNALIARYPKPYLALMDGLVMGGGVGVSAHGSHRIVTERSRVGMPETGIGFVPDVGGTYLLSRTPGELGTHIALTAGAISGPDAIHCGLADHFVPSERVPDLLDALLSRAPDAALELIAEPAPPSALAAEAAWIDESYAADTVEEILARLHAAGDAAATAAKEIEAKSPTALKVTLRALRSAAALPDLETVLAQEYRISAHALSTAEFAEGIRAQIIDKDRSPKWSPATLSEVDDRIVDAYFS
;
A
#
# COMPACT_ATOMS: atom_id res chain seq x y z
N MET A 1 -8.78 -13.63 21.49
CA MET A 1 -8.84 -12.18 21.18
C MET A 1 -9.19 -12.08 19.72
N ASN A 2 -10.09 -11.19 19.35
CA ASN A 2 -10.43 -11.01 17.94
C ASN A 2 -9.29 -10.26 17.23
N ASP A 3 -8.93 -10.68 16.03
CA ASP A 3 -7.85 -10.09 15.20
C ASP A 3 -8.17 -8.66 14.73
N VAL A 4 -9.43 -8.25 14.77
CA VAL A 4 -9.92 -6.89 14.57
C VAL A 4 -10.98 -6.59 15.60
N GLN A 5 -11.01 -5.37 16.11
CA GLN A 5 -11.98 -4.91 17.11
C GLN A 5 -12.83 -3.79 16.53
N PHE A 6 -14.10 -3.75 16.91
CA PHE A 6 -15.06 -2.75 16.47
C PHE A 6 -15.73 -2.15 17.70
N LEU A 7 -15.78 -0.82 17.74
CA LEU A 7 -16.42 -0.05 18.81
C LEU A 7 -17.18 1.12 18.19
N VAL A 8 -18.37 1.40 18.68
CA VAL A 8 -19.06 2.66 18.36
C VAL A 8 -19.10 3.50 19.62
N GLU A 9 -18.47 4.66 19.57
CA GLU A 9 -18.44 5.61 20.70
C GLU A 9 -18.68 7.01 20.19
N SER A 10 -19.62 7.73 20.77
CA SER A 10 -19.98 9.11 20.40
C SER A 10 -20.19 9.32 18.88
N GLY A 11 -20.71 8.29 18.21
CA GLY A 11 -20.96 8.32 16.75
C GLY A 11 -19.72 8.04 15.90
N ILE A 12 -18.59 7.69 16.47
CA ILE A 12 -17.41 7.21 15.75
C ILE A 12 -17.40 5.68 15.75
N GLY A 13 -17.48 5.07 14.57
CA GLY A 13 -17.21 3.65 14.39
C GLY A 13 -15.72 3.41 14.30
N ARG A 14 -15.10 2.89 15.35
CA ARG A 14 -13.66 2.62 15.39
C ARG A 14 -13.37 1.18 15.00
N ILE A 15 -12.44 1.01 14.06
CA ILE A 15 -11.86 -0.27 13.63
C ILE A 15 -10.43 -0.31 14.15
N THR A 16 -10.11 -1.23 15.06
CA THR A 16 -8.73 -1.41 15.52
C THR A 16 -8.21 -2.76 15.02
N LEU A 17 -7.21 -2.72 14.14
CA LEU A 17 -6.49 -3.93 13.71
C LEU A 17 -5.69 -4.46 14.90
N ASN A 18 -5.93 -5.71 15.32
CA ASN A 18 -5.48 -6.20 16.63
C ASN A 18 -4.64 -7.49 16.54
N ARG A 19 -3.66 -7.46 15.66
CA ARG A 19 -2.60 -8.49 15.55
C ARG A 19 -1.20 -7.88 15.75
N PRO A 20 -0.91 -7.18 16.87
CA PRO A 20 0.34 -6.41 17.01
C PRO A 20 1.60 -7.28 16.91
N ARG A 21 1.55 -8.56 17.26
CA ARG A 21 2.68 -9.49 17.08
C ARG A 21 3.01 -9.76 15.60
N ALA A 22 2.00 -9.70 14.73
CA ALA A 22 2.10 -9.84 13.28
C ALA A 22 2.06 -8.48 12.56
N LEU A 23 2.41 -7.36 13.24
CA LEU A 23 2.35 -6.01 12.67
C LEU A 23 0.97 -5.67 12.09
N ASN A 24 -0.09 -6.17 12.70
CA ASN A 24 -1.48 -6.00 12.28
C ASN A 24 -1.77 -6.44 10.83
N SER A 25 -0.99 -7.39 10.29
CA SER A 25 -1.21 -7.89 8.93
C SER A 25 -2.61 -8.48 8.76
N LEU A 26 -3.21 -8.22 7.61
CA LEU A 26 -4.59 -8.58 7.29
C LEU A 26 -4.71 -10.06 6.95
N ASN A 27 -5.64 -10.74 7.58
CA ASN A 27 -6.12 -12.04 7.15
C ASN A 27 -7.54 -11.93 6.58
N HIS A 28 -8.00 -12.98 5.89
CA HIS A 28 -9.32 -12.96 5.23
C HIS A 28 -10.48 -12.70 6.21
N GLY A 29 -10.40 -13.27 7.43
CA GLY A 29 -11.43 -13.04 8.45
C GLY A 29 -11.54 -11.58 8.88
N MET A 30 -10.42 -10.86 8.97
CA MET A 30 -10.41 -9.42 9.24
C MET A 30 -11.06 -8.62 8.12
N VAL A 31 -10.75 -8.94 6.86
CA VAL A 31 -11.33 -8.28 5.68
C VAL A 31 -12.83 -8.45 5.64
N LEU A 32 -13.33 -9.67 5.81
CA LEU A 32 -14.77 -9.95 5.85
C LEU A 32 -15.48 -9.20 6.99
N ALA A 33 -14.89 -9.22 8.19
CA ALA A 33 -15.45 -8.51 9.34
C ALA A 33 -15.49 -6.98 9.13
N MET A 34 -14.46 -6.40 8.49
CA MET A 34 -14.47 -4.98 8.13
C MET A 34 -15.54 -4.65 7.09
N LEU A 35 -15.70 -5.49 6.06
CA LEU A 35 -16.78 -5.33 5.06
C LEU A 35 -18.15 -5.32 5.74
N ASP A 36 -18.44 -6.30 6.60
CA ASP A 36 -19.72 -6.42 7.29
C ASP A 36 -20.02 -5.20 8.18
N HIS A 37 -19.04 -4.74 8.95
CA HIS A 37 -19.22 -3.58 9.83
C HIS A 37 -19.35 -2.26 9.05
N LEU A 38 -18.55 -2.06 8.01
CA LEU A 38 -18.65 -0.85 7.18
C LEU A 38 -20.01 -0.79 6.46
N GLU A 39 -20.51 -1.91 5.94
CA GLU A 39 -21.85 -1.94 5.33
C GLU A 39 -22.96 -1.67 6.36
N ALA A 40 -22.87 -2.23 7.58
CA ALA A 40 -23.80 -1.93 8.65
C ALA A 40 -23.74 -0.45 9.06
N TRP A 41 -22.56 0.09 9.29
CA TRP A 41 -22.36 1.47 9.72
C TRP A 41 -22.71 2.51 8.64
N ARG A 42 -22.63 2.11 7.38
CA ARG A 42 -23.05 2.97 6.26
C ARG A 42 -24.50 3.40 6.40
N ALA A 43 -25.38 2.50 6.79
CA ALA A 43 -26.80 2.74 6.95
C ALA A 43 -27.20 3.22 8.36
N ASP A 44 -26.34 3.07 9.37
CA ASP A 44 -26.64 3.42 10.76
C ASP A 44 -26.53 4.93 10.99
N PRO A 45 -27.63 5.65 11.31
CA PRO A 45 -27.57 7.08 11.63
C PRO A 45 -26.81 7.39 12.95
N GLY A 46 -26.62 6.40 13.80
CA GLY A 46 -25.81 6.52 15.03
C GLY A 46 -24.32 6.58 14.78
N VAL A 47 -23.84 6.19 13.57
CA VAL A 47 -22.44 6.29 13.18
C VAL A 47 -22.29 7.44 12.18
N ARG A 48 -21.57 8.49 12.58
CA ARG A 48 -21.35 9.70 11.76
C ARG A 48 -20.01 9.72 11.02
N ALA A 49 -19.02 8.95 11.49
CA ALA A 49 -17.72 8.80 10.87
C ALA A 49 -17.09 7.46 11.26
N VAL A 50 -16.12 7.00 10.50
CA VAL A 50 -15.32 5.81 10.79
C VAL A 50 -13.87 6.22 11.05
N LEU A 51 -13.21 5.55 11.98
CA LEU A 51 -11.78 5.66 12.25
C LEU A 51 -11.15 4.27 12.19
N ILE A 52 -10.06 4.12 11.44
CA ILE A 52 -9.22 2.92 11.49
C ILE A 52 -7.86 3.23 12.12
N ASP A 53 -7.42 2.35 13.02
CA ASP A 53 -6.10 2.38 13.63
C ASP A 53 -5.53 0.97 13.87
N GLY A 54 -4.29 0.89 14.35
CA GLY A 54 -3.61 -0.35 14.69
C GLY A 54 -3.32 -0.49 16.19
N ALA A 55 -3.52 -1.67 16.74
CA ALA A 55 -3.11 -1.98 18.11
C ALA A 55 -1.58 -2.09 18.21
N GLY A 56 -1.05 -1.65 19.35
CA GLY A 56 0.39 -1.61 19.62
C GLY A 56 1.05 -0.32 19.14
N ASP A 57 2.38 -0.30 19.12
CA ASP A 57 3.20 0.88 18.89
C ASP A 57 4.01 0.86 17.58
N ARG A 58 3.87 -0.22 16.78
CA ARG A 58 4.70 -0.43 15.59
C ARG A 58 4.09 0.08 14.30
N GLY A 59 2.80 0.30 14.26
CA GLY A 59 2.15 0.84 13.08
C GLY A 59 0.74 0.35 12.85
N LEU A 60 0.10 0.93 11.83
CA LEU A 60 -1.26 0.58 11.43
C LEU A 60 -1.32 -0.88 10.94
N CYS A 61 -0.56 -1.18 9.88
CA CYS A 61 -0.62 -2.49 9.22
C CYS A 61 0.58 -2.69 8.26
N ALA A 62 1.19 -3.88 8.32
CA ALA A 62 2.32 -4.24 7.46
C ALA A 62 1.93 -5.01 6.18
N GLY A 63 0.65 -4.98 5.79
CA GLY A 63 0.15 -5.64 4.57
C GLY A 63 -0.69 -6.87 4.84
N GLY A 64 -0.91 -7.69 3.81
CA GLY A 64 -1.59 -8.97 3.93
C GLY A 64 -0.78 -10.01 4.71
N ASP A 65 -1.43 -11.08 5.16
CA ASP A 65 -0.75 -12.22 5.78
C ASP A 65 -0.03 -13.07 4.73
N ILE A 66 1.16 -12.58 4.34
CA ILE A 66 1.98 -13.14 3.25
C ILE A 66 2.37 -14.60 3.53
N ARG A 67 2.47 -15.02 4.81
CA ARG A 67 2.74 -16.42 5.15
C ARG A 67 1.59 -17.32 4.73
N ALA A 68 0.35 -16.93 4.98
CA ALA A 68 -0.84 -17.69 4.55
C ALA A 68 -0.91 -17.78 3.01
N ILE A 69 -0.59 -16.69 2.31
CA ILE A 69 -0.54 -16.65 0.84
C ILE A 69 0.54 -17.61 0.31
N TYR A 70 1.72 -17.63 0.94
CA TYR A 70 2.79 -18.56 0.58
C TYR A 70 2.39 -20.03 0.73
N GLU A 71 1.72 -20.37 1.83
CA GLU A 71 1.24 -21.73 2.09
C GLU A 71 0.19 -22.14 1.06
N ASP A 72 -0.73 -21.24 0.72
CA ASP A 72 -1.77 -21.45 -0.30
C ASP A 72 -1.15 -21.65 -1.70
N ALA A 73 -0.21 -20.78 -2.10
CA ALA A 73 0.50 -20.91 -3.39
C ALA A 73 1.22 -22.24 -3.51
N ARG A 74 1.95 -22.68 -2.46
CA ARG A 74 2.65 -23.96 -2.44
C ARG A 74 1.73 -25.18 -2.47
N ALA A 75 0.54 -25.04 -1.93
CA ALA A 75 -0.48 -26.09 -1.96
C ALA A 75 -1.28 -26.13 -3.27
N GLY A 76 -1.05 -25.18 -4.20
CA GLY A 76 -1.88 -25.02 -5.40
C GLY A 76 -3.32 -24.64 -5.05
N GLY A 77 -3.51 -23.91 -3.94
CA GLY A 77 -4.80 -23.51 -3.42
C GLY A 77 -5.37 -22.27 -4.13
N THR A 78 -6.56 -21.87 -3.71
CA THR A 78 -7.28 -20.71 -4.24
C THR A 78 -7.79 -19.77 -3.14
N ALA A 79 -7.33 -19.96 -1.90
CA ALA A 79 -7.76 -19.15 -0.77
C ALA A 79 -7.29 -17.69 -0.93
N SER A 80 -6.09 -17.48 -1.46
CA SER A 80 -5.53 -16.15 -1.75
C SER A 80 -6.33 -15.38 -2.78
N LEU A 81 -6.88 -16.05 -3.79
CA LEU A 81 -7.76 -15.43 -4.79
C LEU A 81 -9.04 -14.86 -4.15
N ARG A 82 -9.64 -15.61 -3.21
CA ARG A 82 -10.82 -15.14 -2.47
C ARG A 82 -10.46 -14.00 -1.52
N PHE A 83 -9.32 -14.11 -0.85
CA PHE A 83 -8.81 -13.04 0.00
C PHE A 83 -8.66 -11.72 -0.78
N TRP A 84 -7.94 -11.72 -1.90
CA TRP A 84 -7.76 -10.52 -2.74
C TRP A 84 -9.09 -9.99 -3.31
N ALA A 85 -9.98 -10.87 -3.76
CA ALA A 85 -11.28 -10.45 -4.27
C ALA A 85 -12.08 -9.66 -3.21
N ASP A 86 -12.10 -10.13 -1.96
CA ASP A 86 -12.80 -9.45 -0.87
C ASP A 86 -12.03 -8.24 -0.36
N GLU A 87 -10.69 -8.29 -0.32
CA GLU A 87 -9.85 -7.15 0.04
C GLU A 87 -10.02 -5.98 -0.94
N TYR A 88 -10.04 -6.25 -2.25
CA TYR A 88 -10.23 -5.20 -3.25
C TYR A 88 -11.66 -4.63 -3.23
N ARG A 89 -12.66 -5.44 -2.88
CA ARG A 89 -14.00 -4.93 -2.57
C ARG A 89 -14.00 -4.00 -1.37
N LEU A 90 -13.23 -4.33 -0.34
CA LEU A 90 -13.07 -3.48 0.83
C LEU A 90 -12.39 -2.14 0.47
N ASN A 91 -11.33 -2.17 -0.34
CA ASN A 91 -10.65 -0.95 -0.80
C ASN A 91 -11.60 -0.05 -1.60
N ALA A 92 -12.35 -0.62 -2.55
CA ALA A 92 -13.37 0.11 -3.32
C ALA A 92 -14.50 0.65 -2.42
N LEU A 93 -14.92 -0.08 -1.38
CA LEU A 93 -15.91 0.40 -0.42
C LEU A 93 -15.38 1.60 0.38
N ILE A 94 -14.14 1.54 0.86
CA ILE A 94 -13.50 2.64 1.59
C ILE A 94 -13.40 3.89 0.72
N ALA A 95 -12.97 3.76 -0.53
CA ALA A 95 -12.79 4.88 -1.45
C ALA A 95 -14.08 5.66 -1.74
N ARG A 96 -15.23 5.00 -1.70
CA ARG A 96 -16.56 5.61 -1.94
C ARG A 96 -17.44 5.64 -0.70
N TYR A 97 -16.83 5.52 0.49
CA TYR A 97 -17.60 5.49 1.72
C TYR A 97 -18.35 6.81 1.94
N PRO A 98 -19.68 6.81 2.18
CA PRO A 98 -20.48 8.03 2.18
C PRO A 98 -20.33 8.88 3.45
N LYS A 99 -19.61 8.38 4.46
CA LYS A 99 -19.30 9.09 5.70
C LYS A 99 -17.79 9.32 5.78
N PRO A 100 -17.31 10.31 6.53
CA PRO A 100 -15.88 10.49 6.77
C PRO A 100 -15.23 9.18 7.24
N TYR A 101 -14.19 8.76 6.51
CA TYR A 101 -13.36 7.61 6.85
C TYR A 101 -11.95 8.12 7.17
N LEU A 102 -11.63 8.12 8.46
CA LEU A 102 -10.35 8.59 8.97
C LEU A 102 -9.40 7.40 9.08
N ALA A 103 -8.20 7.53 8.59
CA ALA A 103 -7.15 6.52 8.74
C ALA A 103 -5.97 7.10 9.52
N LEU A 104 -5.70 6.56 10.70
CA LEU A 104 -4.52 6.90 11.48
C LEU A 104 -3.33 6.05 11.00
N MET A 105 -2.57 6.62 10.09
CA MET A 105 -1.43 5.99 9.40
C MET A 105 -0.14 6.17 10.21
N ASP A 106 -0.16 5.92 11.52
CA ASP A 106 0.98 6.06 12.39
C ASP A 106 1.89 4.82 12.34
N GLY A 107 3.22 5.00 12.31
CA GLY A 107 4.19 3.90 12.18
C GLY A 107 4.15 3.22 10.80
N LEU A 108 4.26 1.88 10.77
CA LEU A 108 4.31 1.11 9.51
C LEU A 108 2.93 1.02 8.84
N VAL A 109 2.88 1.35 7.54
CA VAL A 109 1.70 1.30 6.66
C VAL A 109 2.13 0.76 5.30
N MET A 110 2.03 -0.56 5.10
CA MET A 110 2.59 -1.24 3.94
C MET A 110 1.55 -2.09 3.21
N GLY A 111 1.61 -2.15 1.89
CA GLY A 111 0.78 -3.02 1.07
C GLY A 111 -0.71 -2.93 1.42
N GLY A 112 -1.34 -4.01 1.89
CA GLY A 112 -2.72 -4.01 2.36
C GLY A 112 -3.03 -2.96 3.42
N GLY A 113 -2.02 -2.48 4.21
CA GLY A 113 -2.16 -1.35 5.11
C GLY A 113 -2.42 -0.03 4.38
N VAL A 114 -1.79 0.17 3.21
CA VAL A 114 -2.09 1.29 2.30
C VAL A 114 -3.52 1.12 1.77
N GLY A 115 -3.91 -0.10 1.38
CA GLY A 115 -5.26 -0.39 0.87
C GLY A 115 -6.39 -0.04 1.84
N VAL A 116 -6.23 -0.29 3.15
CA VAL A 116 -7.28 0.03 4.15
C VAL A 116 -7.19 1.47 4.67
N SER A 117 -6.20 2.25 4.26
CA SER A 117 -5.97 3.62 4.76
C SER A 117 -5.96 4.69 3.68
N ALA A 118 -5.15 4.54 2.63
CA ALA A 118 -4.90 5.61 1.67
C ALA A 118 -6.08 5.91 0.72
N HIS A 119 -7.13 5.09 0.73
CA HIS A 119 -8.40 5.36 0.05
C HIS A 119 -9.41 6.12 0.92
N GLY A 120 -9.12 6.33 2.20
CA GLY A 120 -9.97 7.08 3.11
C GLY A 120 -10.06 8.57 2.76
N SER A 121 -11.09 9.23 3.27
CA SER A 121 -11.32 10.67 3.04
C SER A 121 -10.45 11.58 3.92
N HIS A 122 -9.88 11.06 5.03
CA HIS A 122 -9.04 11.82 5.96
C HIS A 122 -7.88 10.93 6.38
N ARG A 123 -6.74 11.10 5.73
CA ARG A 123 -5.56 10.26 5.91
C ARG A 123 -4.54 11.00 6.76
N ILE A 124 -4.28 10.47 7.96
CA ILE A 124 -3.53 11.16 9.01
C ILE A 124 -2.20 10.45 9.20
N VAL A 125 -1.10 11.17 9.02
CA VAL A 125 0.28 10.69 9.24
C VAL A 125 0.93 11.41 10.41
N THR A 126 1.97 10.77 10.96
CA THR A 126 2.81 11.32 12.02
C THR A 126 4.28 11.36 11.57
N GLU A 127 5.18 11.85 12.42
CA GLU A 127 6.63 11.76 12.19
C GLU A 127 7.14 10.30 12.20
N ARG A 128 6.37 9.37 12.76
CA ARG A 128 6.70 7.94 12.80
C ARG A 128 6.25 7.18 11.56
N SER A 129 5.39 7.78 10.75
CA SER A 129 4.81 7.11 9.56
C SER A 129 5.87 6.64 8.58
N ARG A 130 5.67 5.40 8.11
CA ARG A 130 6.45 4.78 7.04
C ARG A 130 5.46 4.11 6.10
N VAL A 131 5.19 4.78 4.98
CA VAL A 131 4.16 4.37 4.00
C VAL A 131 4.86 3.79 2.78
N GLY A 132 4.44 2.62 2.30
CA GLY A 132 5.09 2.03 1.14
C GLY A 132 4.40 0.82 0.54
N MET A 133 4.83 0.49 -0.67
CA MET A 133 4.38 -0.68 -1.45
C MET A 133 5.60 -1.54 -1.80
N PRO A 134 6.01 -2.48 -0.89
CA PRO A 134 7.26 -3.23 -1.02
C PRO A 134 7.16 -4.47 -1.92
N GLU A 135 6.10 -4.63 -2.69
CA GLU A 135 5.69 -5.87 -3.36
C GLU A 135 6.73 -6.37 -4.37
N THR A 136 7.42 -5.48 -5.11
CA THR A 136 8.47 -5.90 -6.07
C THR A 136 9.62 -6.65 -5.40
N GLY A 137 9.83 -6.41 -4.10
CA GLY A 137 10.83 -7.12 -3.28
C GLY A 137 10.47 -8.57 -2.97
N ILE A 138 9.23 -8.97 -3.17
CA ILE A 138 8.74 -10.35 -2.98
C ILE A 138 8.25 -10.97 -4.30
N GLY A 139 8.62 -10.41 -5.45
CA GLY A 139 8.20 -10.93 -6.75
C GLY A 139 6.72 -10.69 -7.06
N PHE A 140 6.14 -9.64 -6.49
CA PHE A 140 4.75 -9.22 -6.65
C PHE A 140 4.68 -7.78 -7.18
N VAL A 141 3.50 -7.21 -7.25
CA VAL A 141 3.25 -5.84 -7.73
C VAL A 141 2.46 -5.07 -6.68
N PRO A 142 2.56 -3.74 -6.62
CA PRO A 142 1.62 -2.93 -5.86
C PRO A 142 0.18 -3.26 -6.26
N ASP A 143 -0.61 -3.72 -5.30
CA ASP A 143 -2.03 -4.09 -5.43
C ASP A 143 -2.89 -3.22 -4.50
N VAL A 144 -4.08 -3.65 -4.12
CA VAL A 144 -5.01 -2.95 -3.23
C VAL A 144 -5.36 -1.52 -3.67
N GLY A 145 -5.33 -1.25 -4.97
CA GLY A 145 -5.41 0.10 -5.53
C GLY A 145 -4.09 0.88 -5.46
N GLY A 146 -2.99 0.21 -5.16
CA GLY A 146 -1.66 0.82 -5.08
C GLY A 146 -1.20 1.39 -6.41
N THR A 147 -1.45 0.70 -7.53
CA THR A 147 -1.12 1.25 -8.86
C THR A 147 -2.00 2.45 -9.22
N TYR A 148 -3.27 2.49 -8.75
CA TYR A 148 -4.12 3.67 -8.87
C TYR A 148 -3.55 4.88 -8.15
N LEU A 149 -3.16 4.72 -6.89
CA LEU A 149 -2.60 5.78 -6.06
C LEU A 149 -1.25 6.25 -6.61
N LEU A 150 -0.32 5.33 -6.86
CA LEU A 150 1.04 5.65 -7.28
C LEU A 150 1.11 6.24 -8.68
N SER A 151 0.23 5.84 -9.61
CA SER A 151 0.18 6.44 -10.96
C SER A 151 -0.37 7.87 -10.99
N ARG A 152 -0.85 8.39 -9.85
CA ARG A 152 -1.44 9.73 -9.70
C ARG A 152 -0.64 10.65 -8.76
N THR A 153 0.53 10.21 -8.34
CA THR A 153 1.49 11.04 -7.61
C THR A 153 2.07 12.12 -8.53
N PRO A 154 2.61 13.22 -7.99
CA PRO A 154 3.33 14.20 -8.81
C PRO A 154 4.49 13.56 -9.58
N GLY A 155 4.59 13.86 -10.87
CA GLY A 155 5.66 13.36 -11.73
C GLY A 155 5.81 11.84 -11.69
N GLU A 156 7.04 11.37 -11.53
CA GLU A 156 7.39 9.94 -11.48
C GLU A 156 7.64 9.41 -10.05
N LEU A 157 7.25 10.17 -9.02
CA LEU A 157 7.47 9.76 -7.63
C LEU A 157 6.84 8.40 -7.32
N GLY A 158 5.66 8.11 -7.86
CA GLY A 158 5.01 6.82 -7.67
C GLY A 158 5.73 5.67 -8.36
N THR A 159 6.31 5.90 -9.55
CA THR A 159 7.14 4.92 -10.24
C THR A 159 8.40 4.62 -9.41
N HIS A 160 9.03 5.66 -8.86
CA HIS A 160 10.19 5.51 -7.95
C HIS A 160 9.83 4.67 -6.73
N ILE A 161 8.75 5.00 -6.01
CA ILE A 161 8.30 4.27 -4.82
C ILE A 161 8.03 2.80 -5.13
N ALA A 162 7.33 2.52 -6.23
CA ALA A 162 6.96 1.16 -6.62
C ALA A 162 8.16 0.30 -7.00
N LEU A 163 9.10 0.83 -7.81
CA LEU A 163 10.22 0.04 -8.31
C LEU A 163 11.32 -0.14 -7.25
N THR A 164 11.55 0.84 -6.39
CA THR A 164 12.49 0.71 -5.26
C THR A 164 11.95 -0.15 -4.14
N ALA A 165 10.60 -0.32 -4.04
CA ALA A 165 9.92 -0.95 -2.92
C ALA A 165 10.26 -0.28 -1.57
N GLY A 166 10.58 1.00 -1.60
CA GLY A 166 10.96 1.80 -0.45
C GLY A 166 9.74 2.26 0.36
N ALA A 167 10.00 2.67 1.60
CA ALA A 167 9.01 3.34 2.44
C ALA A 167 9.32 4.84 2.50
N ILE A 168 8.28 5.65 2.35
CA ILE A 168 8.36 7.11 2.44
C ILE A 168 7.89 7.61 3.81
N SER A 169 8.30 8.80 4.19
CA SER A 169 7.89 9.45 5.44
C SER A 169 6.45 9.97 5.38
N GLY A 170 5.88 10.37 6.53
CA GLY A 170 4.57 11.02 6.57
C GLY A 170 4.50 12.29 5.70
N PRO A 171 5.44 13.24 5.81
CA PRO A 171 5.50 14.40 4.91
C PRO A 171 5.61 14.05 3.43
N ASP A 172 6.37 13.01 3.06
CA ASP A 172 6.45 12.54 1.69
C ASP A 172 5.12 11.94 1.23
N ALA A 173 4.42 11.20 2.09
CA ALA A 173 3.11 10.65 1.80
C ALA A 173 2.07 11.75 1.52
N ILE A 174 2.12 12.87 2.27
CA ILE A 174 1.28 14.05 1.99
C ILE A 174 1.65 14.65 0.63
N HIS A 175 2.94 14.83 0.36
CA HIS A 175 3.40 15.38 -0.92
C HIS A 175 2.97 14.51 -2.11
N CYS A 176 3.00 13.20 -1.94
CA CYS A 176 2.58 12.22 -2.96
C CYS A 176 1.04 12.06 -3.06
N GLY A 177 0.25 12.74 -2.23
CA GLY A 177 -1.21 12.58 -2.21
C GLY A 177 -1.69 11.26 -1.62
N LEU A 178 -0.84 10.56 -0.85
CA LEU A 178 -1.19 9.33 -0.12
C LEU A 178 -1.69 9.62 1.30
N ALA A 179 -1.54 10.85 1.78
CA ALA A 179 -2.04 11.33 3.07
C ALA A 179 -2.47 12.80 2.96
N ASP A 180 -3.21 13.31 3.97
CA ASP A 180 -3.80 14.65 3.96
C ASP A 180 -3.31 15.52 5.12
N HIS A 181 -3.18 14.93 6.32
CA HIS A 181 -2.96 15.66 7.54
C HIS A 181 -1.75 15.14 8.29
N PHE A 182 -0.95 16.06 8.81
CA PHE A 182 0.13 15.73 9.74
C PHE A 182 -0.32 16.03 11.17
N VAL A 183 -0.23 15.02 12.04
CA VAL A 183 -0.50 15.14 13.46
C VAL A 183 0.70 14.59 14.21
N PRO A 184 1.41 15.38 15.03
CA PRO A 184 2.49 14.85 15.88
C PRO A 184 1.99 13.66 16.70
N SER A 185 2.78 12.60 16.80
CA SER A 185 2.34 11.35 17.45
C SER A 185 1.94 11.56 18.91
N GLU A 186 2.55 12.52 19.59
CA GLU A 186 2.20 12.92 20.96
C GLU A 186 0.80 13.58 21.06
N ARG A 187 0.27 14.13 19.96
CA ARG A 187 -1.06 14.76 19.87
C ARG A 187 -2.16 13.84 19.35
N VAL A 188 -1.82 12.62 18.98
CA VAL A 188 -2.82 11.62 18.53
C VAL A 188 -3.90 11.40 19.62
N PRO A 189 -3.59 11.27 20.91
CA PRO A 189 -4.62 11.17 21.94
C PRO A 189 -5.58 12.36 21.96
N ASP A 190 -5.07 13.60 21.80
CA ASP A 190 -5.90 14.81 21.72
C ASP A 190 -6.87 14.78 20.52
N LEU A 191 -6.39 14.27 19.37
CA LEU A 191 -7.23 14.09 18.19
C LEU A 191 -8.36 13.08 18.45
N LEU A 192 -8.04 11.93 19.04
CA LEU A 192 -9.04 10.92 19.38
C LEU A 192 -10.11 11.47 20.33
N ASP A 193 -9.71 12.21 21.35
CA ASP A 193 -10.63 12.88 22.29
C ASP A 193 -11.47 13.95 21.59
N ALA A 194 -10.89 14.76 20.72
CA ALA A 194 -11.61 15.78 19.95
C ALA A 194 -12.68 15.17 19.04
N LEU A 195 -12.40 14.02 18.43
CA LEU A 195 -13.33 13.28 17.57
C LEU A 195 -14.59 12.80 18.32
N LEU A 196 -14.53 12.60 19.62
CA LEU A 196 -15.71 12.20 20.41
C LEU A 196 -16.78 13.30 20.50
N SER A 197 -16.40 14.57 20.34
CA SER A 197 -17.29 15.71 20.51
C SER A 197 -17.40 16.63 19.29
N ARG A 198 -16.54 16.48 18.29
CA ARG A 198 -16.45 17.35 17.12
C ARG A 198 -16.65 16.56 15.81
N ALA A 199 -17.01 17.27 14.75
CA ALA A 199 -16.91 16.73 13.39
C ALA A 199 -15.43 16.49 13.02
N PRO A 200 -15.11 15.50 12.16
CA PRO A 200 -13.75 15.19 11.79
C PRO A 200 -12.91 16.39 11.32
N ASP A 201 -13.44 17.20 10.40
CA ASP A 201 -12.74 18.39 9.91
C ASP A 201 -12.40 19.38 11.04
N ALA A 202 -13.35 19.63 11.94
CA ALA A 202 -13.14 20.55 13.08
C ALA A 202 -12.18 19.98 14.15
N ALA A 203 -12.09 18.66 14.30
CA ALA A 203 -11.11 18.03 15.15
C ALA A 203 -9.70 18.13 14.54
N LEU A 204 -9.58 17.88 13.25
CA LEU A 204 -8.32 18.00 12.51
C LEU A 204 -7.83 19.44 12.43
N GLU A 205 -8.72 20.41 12.16
CA GLU A 205 -8.36 21.84 12.16
C GLU A 205 -7.79 22.30 13.51
N LEU A 206 -8.26 21.71 14.61
CA LEU A 206 -7.78 22.04 15.97
C LEU A 206 -6.41 21.39 16.28
N ILE A 207 -6.15 20.20 15.75
CA ILE A 207 -5.04 19.34 16.22
C ILE A 207 -3.91 19.17 15.19
N ALA A 208 -4.24 19.14 13.88
CA ALA A 208 -3.23 18.97 12.84
C ALA A 208 -2.29 20.16 12.77
N GLU A 209 -1.08 19.91 12.35
CA GLU A 209 -0.01 20.90 12.20
C GLU A 209 0.50 20.90 10.75
N PRO A 210 1.14 21.99 10.30
CA PRO A 210 1.84 21.97 9.01
C PRO A 210 2.87 20.84 8.99
N ALA A 211 2.83 20.00 7.93
CA ALA A 211 3.81 18.95 7.77
C ALA A 211 5.23 19.53 7.59
N PRO A 212 6.26 18.87 8.12
CA PRO A 212 7.64 19.18 7.75
C PRO A 212 7.85 19.10 6.24
N PRO A 213 8.89 19.74 5.68
CA PRO A 213 9.22 19.64 4.26
C PRO A 213 9.41 18.18 3.83
N SER A 214 8.88 17.81 2.66
CA SER A 214 9.09 16.50 2.05
C SER A 214 10.53 16.38 1.54
N ALA A 215 11.25 15.35 1.97
CA ALA A 215 12.57 15.03 1.45
C ALA A 215 12.48 14.54 -0.01
N LEU A 216 11.45 13.74 -0.31
CA LEU A 216 11.22 13.20 -1.65
C LEU A 216 10.92 14.30 -2.68
N ALA A 217 10.25 15.39 -2.27
CA ALA A 217 10.05 16.55 -3.13
C ALA A 217 11.35 17.20 -3.58
N ALA A 218 12.37 17.19 -2.74
CA ALA A 218 13.69 17.74 -3.09
C ALA A 218 14.43 16.89 -4.14
N GLU A 219 14.07 15.63 -4.26
CA GLU A 219 14.64 14.65 -5.20
C GLU A 219 13.85 14.57 -6.53
N ALA A 220 12.70 15.24 -6.65
CA ALA A 220 11.76 15.11 -7.77
C ALA A 220 12.42 15.31 -9.14
N ALA A 221 13.36 16.26 -9.27
CA ALA A 221 13.96 16.59 -10.57
C ALA A 221 14.69 15.40 -11.23
N TRP A 222 15.58 14.71 -10.51
CA TRP A 222 16.27 13.55 -11.05
C TRP A 222 15.37 12.33 -11.14
N ILE A 223 14.38 12.22 -10.25
CA ILE A 223 13.37 11.15 -10.30
C ILE A 223 12.56 11.28 -11.60
N ASP A 224 12.00 12.44 -11.87
CA ASP A 224 11.19 12.67 -13.07
C ASP A 224 12.02 12.41 -14.35
N GLU A 225 13.26 12.91 -14.42
CA GLU A 225 14.12 12.69 -15.58
C GLU A 225 14.45 11.21 -15.80
N SER A 226 14.73 10.48 -14.71
CA SER A 226 15.19 9.08 -14.82
C SER A 226 14.03 8.11 -15.07
N TYR A 227 12.90 8.28 -14.37
CA TYR A 227 11.79 7.33 -14.40
C TYR A 227 10.77 7.58 -15.52
N ALA A 228 10.87 8.67 -16.27
CA ALA A 228 10.01 8.93 -17.44
C ALA A 228 10.29 7.99 -18.64
N ALA A 229 11.24 7.07 -18.52
CA ALA A 229 11.53 6.09 -19.56
C ALA A 229 10.44 5.00 -19.64
N ASP A 230 10.34 4.37 -20.82
CA ASP A 230 9.33 3.36 -21.12
C ASP A 230 9.70 1.96 -20.62
N THR A 231 10.99 1.71 -20.35
CA THR A 231 11.50 0.41 -19.92
C THR A 231 12.31 0.51 -18.62
N VAL A 232 12.30 -0.57 -17.83
CA VAL A 232 13.08 -0.65 -16.58
C VAL A 232 14.59 -0.55 -16.88
N GLU A 233 15.04 -1.12 -18.01
CA GLU A 233 16.42 -1.05 -18.47
C GLU A 233 16.87 0.39 -18.73
N GLU A 234 16.04 1.20 -19.38
CA GLU A 234 16.33 2.62 -19.62
C GLU A 234 16.30 3.43 -18.33
N ILE A 235 15.34 3.16 -17.43
CA ILE A 235 15.30 3.77 -16.11
C ILE A 235 16.62 3.53 -15.38
N LEU A 236 17.08 2.28 -15.31
CA LEU A 236 18.35 1.93 -14.67
C LEU A 236 19.55 2.63 -15.32
N ALA A 237 19.60 2.67 -16.65
CA ALA A 237 20.67 3.36 -17.37
C ALA A 237 20.73 4.86 -17.04
N ARG A 238 19.58 5.53 -16.95
CA ARG A 238 19.48 6.94 -16.54
C ARG A 238 19.87 7.14 -15.06
N LEU A 239 19.40 6.28 -14.17
CA LEU A 239 19.73 6.33 -12.75
C LEU A 239 21.24 6.19 -12.50
N HIS A 240 21.91 5.28 -13.20
CA HIS A 240 23.37 5.12 -13.09
C HIS A 240 24.16 6.35 -13.57
N ALA A 241 23.56 7.17 -14.43
CA ALA A 241 24.18 8.39 -14.96
C ALA A 241 23.84 9.67 -14.13
N ALA A 242 22.85 9.63 -13.26
CA ALA A 242 22.24 10.81 -12.62
C ALA A 242 22.86 11.21 -11.26
N GLY A 243 23.90 10.51 -10.78
CA GLY A 243 24.60 10.82 -9.52
C GLY A 243 24.29 9.85 -8.38
N ASP A 244 24.84 10.13 -7.18
CA ASP A 244 24.90 9.14 -6.08
C ASP A 244 23.54 8.71 -5.53
N ALA A 245 22.59 9.62 -5.37
CA ALA A 245 21.24 9.30 -4.89
C ALA A 245 20.52 8.40 -5.89
N ALA A 246 20.56 8.74 -7.17
CA ALA A 246 19.98 7.95 -8.24
C ALA A 246 20.65 6.58 -8.38
N ALA A 247 21.98 6.51 -8.26
CA ALA A 247 22.72 5.25 -8.27
C ALA A 247 22.37 4.34 -7.08
N THR A 248 21.99 4.93 -5.94
CA THR A 248 21.47 4.17 -4.79
C THR A 248 20.12 3.56 -5.13
N ALA A 249 19.19 4.33 -5.71
CA ALA A 249 17.91 3.83 -6.18
C ALA A 249 18.06 2.72 -7.24
N ALA A 250 19.03 2.86 -8.17
CA ALA A 250 19.32 1.81 -9.14
C ALA A 250 19.67 0.47 -8.46
N LYS A 251 20.55 0.49 -7.44
CA LYS A 251 20.91 -0.72 -6.67
C LYS A 251 19.72 -1.33 -5.95
N GLU A 252 18.82 -0.50 -5.43
CA GLU A 252 17.59 -0.98 -4.79
C GLU A 252 16.70 -1.70 -5.81
N ILE A 253 16.53 -1.14 -7.01
CA ILE A 253 15.75 -1.74 -8.09
C ILE A 253 16.38 -3.05 -8.57
N GLU A 254 17.69 -3.08 -8.81
CA GLU A 254 18.43 -4.26 -9.27
C GLU A 254 18.33 -5.46 -8.31
N ALA A 255 18.02 -5.22 -7.03
CA ALA A 255 17.79 -6.27 -6.04
C ALA A 255 16.38 -6.87 -6.08
N LYS A 256 15.46 -6.32 -6.88
CA LYS A 256 14.06 -6.78 -6.97
C LYS A 256 13.89 -7.83 -8.06
N SER A 257 12.69 -8.43 -8.10
CA SER A 257 12.33 -9.39 -9.15
C SER A 257 12.30 -8.71 -10.53
N PRO A 258 13.04 -9.19 -11.52
CA PRO A 258 13.02 -8.64 -12.88
C PRO A 258 11.62 -8.65 -13.50
N THR A 259 10.85 -9.74 -13.30
CA THR A 259 9.48 -9.84 -13.80
C THR A 259 8.56 -8.85 -13.08
N ALA A 260 8.62 -8.80 -11.74
CA ALA A 260 7.79 -7.89 -10.97
C ALA A 260 8.06 -6.42 -11.31
N LEU A 261 9.31 -6.04 -11.58
CA LEU A 261 9.66 -4.67 -12.01
C LEU A 261 8.98 -4.29 -13.34
N LYS A 262 9.08 -5.15 -14.37
CA LYS A 262 8.46 -4.89 -15.69
C LYS A 262 6.93 -4.89 -15.62
N VAL A 263 6.35 -5.84 -14.89
CA VAL A 263 4.90 -5.90 -14.68
C VAL A 263 4.43 -4.66 -13.91
N THR A 264 5.14 -4.24 -12.87
CA THR A 264 4.81 -3.05 -12.08
C THR A 264 4.86 -1.77 -12.92
N LEU A 265 5.93 -1.56 -13.71
CA LEU A 265 6.03 -0.39 -14.58
C LEU A 265 4.86 -0.34 -15.56
N ARG A 266 4.54 -1.45 -16.22
CA ARG A 266 3.39 -1.54 -17.13
C ARG A 266 2.07 -1.33 -16.41
N ALA A 267 1.89 -1.88 -15.21
CA ALA A 267 0.67 -1.71 -14.42
C ALA A 267 0.44 -0.23 -14.04
N LEU A 268 1.48 0.50 -13.64
CA LEU A 268 1.43 1.93 -13.35
C LEU A 268 1.06 2.75 -14.60
N ARG A 269 1.72 2.50 -15.73
CA ARG A 269 1.42 3.20 -17.00
C ARG A 269 -0.01 2.93 -17.46
N SER A 270 -0.49 1.69 -17.33
CA SER A 270 -1.88 1.32 -17.62
C SER A 270 -2.85 2.00 -16.64
N ALA A 271 -2.60 1.94 -15.32
CA ALA A 271 -3.46 2.52 -14.29
C ALA A 271 -3.64 4.04 -14.44
N ALA A 272 -2.62 4.75 -14.94
CA ALA A 272 -2.70 6.18 -15.23
C ALA A 272 -3.78 6.51 -16.30
N ALA A 273 -4.03 5.59 -17.23
CA ALA A 273 -5.00 5.74 -18.31
C ALA A 273 -6.40 5.18 -17.97
N LEU A 274 -6.52 4.38 -16.91
CA LEU A 274 -7.80 3.79 -16.51
C LEU A 274 -8.69 4.81 -15.77
N PRO A 275 -10.04 4.75 -15.96
CA PRO A 275 -10.93 5.82 -15.55
C PRO A 275 -11.12 5.94 -14.03
N ASP A 276 -11.08 4.81 -13.31
CA ASP A 276 -11.45 4.75 -11.90
C ASP A 276 -10.70 3.64 -11.14
N LEU A 277 -10.83 3.66 -9.83
CA LEU A 277 -10.21 2.70 -8.93
C LEU A 277 -10.71 1.26 -9.18
N GLU A 278 -12.01 1.07 -9.41
CA GLU A 278 -12.59 -0.25 -9.62
C GLU A 278 -12.01 -0.95 -10.85
N THR A 279 -11.78 -0.20 -11.92
CA THR A 279 -11.15 -0.72 -13.14
C THR A 279 -9.68 -1.09 -12.89
N VAL A 280 -8.97 -0.28 -12.09
CA VAL A 280 -7.58 -0.59 -11.68
C VAL A 280 -7.54 -1.81 -10.79
N LEU A 281 -8.40 -1.92 -9.77
CA LEU A 281 -8.48 -3.10 -8.91
C LEU A 281 -8.79 -4.38 -9.70
N ALA A 282 -9.62 -4.29 -10.74
CA ALA A 282 -9.87 -5.42 -11.63
C ALA A 282 -8.61 -5.82 -12.44
N GLN A 283 -7.77 -4.86 -12.84
CA GLN A 283 -6.47 -5.14 -13.44
C GLN A 283 -5.52 -5.79 -12.43
N GLU A 284 -5.40 -5.21 -11.24
CA GLU A 284 -4.56 -5.72 -10.15
C GLU A 284 -4.96 -7.14 -9.76
N TYR A 285 -6.27 -7.45 -9.73
CA TYR A 285 -6.74 -8.81 -9.45
C TYR A 285 -6.25 -9.83 -10.47
N ARG A 286 -6.28 -9.51 -11.79
CA ARG A 286 -5.72 -10.40 -12.82
C ARG A 286 -4.23 -10.63 -12.63
N ILE A 287 -3.50 -9.55 -12.36
CA ILE A 287 -2.05 -9.61 -12.11
C ILE A 287 -1.77 -10.48 -10.87
N SER A 288 -2.49 -10.28 -9.78
CA SER A 288 -2.34 -11.04 -8.53
C SER A 288 -2.67 -12.51 -8.71
N ALA A 289 -3.74 -12.81 -9.46
CA ALA A 289 -4.13 -14.19 -9.77
C ALA A 289 -3.07 -14.91 -10.61
N HIS A 290 -2.46 -14.23 -11.58
CA HIS A 290 -1.35 -14.81 -12.35
C HIS A 290 -0.11 -15.00 -11.46
N ALA A 291 0.27 -14.00 -10.68
CA ALA A 291 1.42 -14.06 -9.79
C ALA A 291 1.35 -15.25 -8.82
N LEU A 292 0.17 -15.56 -8.27
CA LEU A 292 -0.04 -16.70 -7.37
C LEU A 292 0.39 -18.03 -8.01
N SER A 293 0.28 -18.16 -9.32
CA SER A 293 0.64 -19.36 -10.07
C SER A 293 2.15 -19.45 -10.41
N THR A 294 2.91 -18.38 -10.15
CA THR A 294 4.33 -18.30 -10.51
C THR A 294 5.24 -18.77 -9.37
N ALA A 295 6.35 -19.42 -9.73
CA ALA A 295 7.37 -19.78 -8.75
C ALA A 295 8.09 -18.56 -8.17
N GLU A 296 8.13 -17.45 -8.89
CA GLU A 296 8.85 -16.24 -8.51
C GLU A 296 8.24 -15.55 -7.29
N PHE A 297 6.91 -15.49 -7.22
CA PHE A 297 6.23 -14.95 -6.05
C PHE A 297 6.47 -15.80 -4.80
N ALA A 298 6.39 -17.12 -4.92
CA ALA A 298 6.70 -18.05 -3.82
C ALA A 298 8.16 -17.92 -3.37
N GLU A 299 9.11 -17.77 -4.30
CA GLU A 299 10.53 -17.61 -3.99
C GLU A 299 10.80 -16.27 -3.27
N GLY A 300 10.19 -15.18 -3.72
CA GLY A 300 10.33 -13.88 -3.07
C GLY A 300 9.84 -13.92 -1.62
N ILE A 301 8.68 -14.52 -1.39
CA ILE A 301 8.15 -14.70 -0.03
C ILE A 301 9.06 -15.61 0.80
N ARG A 302 9.56 -16.70 0.24
CA ARG A 302 10.52 -17.58 0.94
C ARG A 302 11.71 -16.76 1.45
N ALA A 303 12.36 -16.02 0.54
CA ALA A 303 13.59 -15.31 0.86
C ALA A 303 13.41 -14.18 1.88
N GLN A 304 12.30 -13.43 1.78
CA GLN A 304 12.09 -12.24 2.62
C GLN A 304 11.37 -12.55 3.95
N ILE A 305 10.45 -13.52 3.98
CA ILE A 305 9.52 -13.71 5.10
C ILE A 305 9.71 -15.04 5.81
N ILE A 306 9.95 -16.13 5.07
CA ILE A 306 10.03 -17.49 5.64
C ILE A 306 11.44 -17.75 6.14
N ASP A 307 12.44 -17.83 5.24
CA ASP A 307 13.83 -18.14 5.54
C ASP A 307 14.61 -16.91 6.00
N LYS A 308 14.20 -15.74 5.54
CA LYS A 308 14.81 -14.42 5.86
C LYS A 308 16.28 -14.33 5.48
N ASP A 309 16.71 -15.13 4.48
CA ASP A 309 18.05 -15.08 3.93
C ASP A 309 18.29 -13.86 3.03
N ARG A 310 17.21 -13.18 2.62
CA ARG A 310 17.21 -11.98 1.75
C ARG A 310 17.98 -12.21 0.44
N SER A 311 18.02 -13.42 -0.02
CA SER A 311 18.73 -13.84 -1.23
C SER A 311 17.79 -14.63 -2.16
N PRO A 312 16.78 -13.96 -2.75
CA PRO A 312 15.86 -14.62 -3.67
C PRO A 312 16.61 -15.06 -4.94
N LYS A 313 16.23 -16.21 -5.45
CA LYS A 313 16.74 -16.76 -6.71
C LYS A 313 15.67 -16.55 -7.78
N TRP A 314 15.68 -15.35 -8.36
CA TRP A 314 14.71 -14.99 -9.38
C TRP A 314 14.83 -15.86 -10.63
N SER A 315 13.71 -16.16 -11.25
CA SER A 315 13.66 -16.91 -12.50
C SER A 315 12.46 -16.44 -13.33
N PRO A 316 12.68 -15.57 -14.34
CA PRO A 316 13.94 -15.13 -14.96
C PRO A 316 14.88 -14.37 -14.00
N ALA A 317 16.21 -14.54 -14.18
CA ALA A 317 17.22 -13.97 -13.30
C ALA A 317 17.58 -12.51 -13.64
N THR A 318 17.34 -12.11 -14.90
CA THR A 318 17.70 -10.78 -15.43
C THR A 318 16.55 -10.14 -16.18
N LEU A 319 16.55 -8.80 -16.28
CA LEU A 319 15.56 -8.07 -17.07
C LEU A 319 15.53 -8.51 -18.53
N SER A 320 16.68 -8.80 -19.12
CA SER A 320 16.77 -9.22 -20.54
C SER A 320 16.14 -10.59 -20.83
N GLU A 321 15.95 -11.42 -19.80
CA GLU A 321 15.25 -12.70 -19.92
C GLU A 321 13.73 -12.59 -19.78
N VAL A 322 13.22 -11.42 -19.33
CA VAL A 322 11.78 -11.15 -19.23
C VAL A 322 11.30 -10.52 -20.52
N ASP A 323 10.74 -11.33 -21.40
CA ASP A 323 10.14 -10.86 -22.65
C ASP A 323 8.69 -10.36 -22.48
N ASP A 324 8.16 -9.69 -23.53
CA ASP A 324 6.80 -9.13 -23.50
C ASP A 324 5.72 -10.20 -23.26
N ARG A 325 5.93 -11.45 -23.69
CA ARG A 325 4.96 -12.54 -23.50
C ARG A 325 4.82 -12.90 -22.04
N ILE A 326 5.94 -12.86 -21.27
CA ILE A 326 5.91 -13.07 -19.82
C ILE A 326 5.10 -11.95 -19.17
N VAL A 327 5.35 -10.71 -19.54
CA VAL A 327 4.61 -9.54 -19.00
C VAL A 327 3.13 -9.57 -19.41
N ASP A 328 2.82 -9.87 -20.69
CA ASP A 328 1.44 -9.94 -21.19
C ASP A 328 0.57 -10.95 -20.45
N ALA A 329 1.17 -12.06 -20.02
CA ALA A 329 0.46 -13.10 -19.29
C ALA A 329 -0.17 -12.61 -17.97
N TYR A 330 0.41 -11.59 -17.32
CA TYR A 330 -0.14 -11.00 -16.10
C TYR A 330 -1.38 -10.13 -16.35
N PHE A 331 -1.59 -9.66 -17.58
CA PHE A 331 -2.70 -8.76 -17.94
C PHE A 331 -3.84 -9.47 -18.70
N SER A 332 -3.70 -10.78 -18.95
CA SER A 332 -4.63 -11.61 -19.71
C SER A 332 -5.87 -12.01 -18.92
#